data_3dc2135bd53093af8ed7d3a14094a719
#
_entry.id   3dc2135bd53093af8ed7d3a14094a719
#
_cell.length_a   1.000
_cell.length_b   1.000
_cell.length_c   1.000
_cell.angle_alpha   90.00
_cell.angle_beta   90.00
_cell.angle_gamma   90.00
#
_symmetry.space_group_name_H-M   'P 1'
#
loop_
_entity.id
_entity.type
_entity.pdbx_description
1 polymer ?
#
loop_
_entity_poly.entity_id
_entity_poly.type
_entity_poly.pdbx_seq_one_letter_code
_entity_poly.pdbx_strand_id
1 'polypeptide(L)'
;MIKNNYLILGAGPSGLSLAHSLINKGVPRELILVLEANAEPGGLCRSQEVDGSPLDIGGGHFLDVRKKNVLDFLFQFMPAEEWDSYQRVAKILLRGQEIDHPL
;
A
#
# COMPACT_ATOMS: atom_id res chain seq x y z
N MET A 1 -28.24 16.47 3.20
CA MET A 1 -28.02 15.30 2.33
C MET A 1 -26.63 15.40 1.72
N ILE A 2 -25.74 14.49 2.04
CA ILE A 2 -24.37 14.47 1.46
C ILE A 2 -24.52 13.96 0.03
N LYS A 3 -24.29 14.80 -0.96
CA LYS A 3 -24.25 14.42 -2.37
C LYS A 3 -22.80 14.13 -2.75
N ASN A 4 -22.35 12.92 -2.48
CA ASN A 4 -21.06 12.48 -2.99
C ASN A 4 -21.28 11.78 -4.34
N ASN A 5 -20.52 12.20 -5.37
CA ASN A 5 -20.56 11.55 -6.66
C ASN A 5 -19.70 10.28 -6.67
N TYR A 6 -18.76 10.18 -5.73
CA TYR A 6 -17.82 9.06 -5.59
C TYR A 6 -17.83 8.56 -4.16
N LEU A 7 -18.18 7.30 -3.99
CA LEU A 7 -18.08 6.58 -2.73
C LEU A 7 -17.04 5.47 -2.89
N ILE A 8 -15.98 5.55 -2.09
CA ILE A 8 -14.90 4.56 -2.09
C ILE A 8 -15.00 3.76 -0.79
N LEU A 9 -15.10 2.46 -0.91
CA LEU A 9 -15.17 1.55 0.23
C LEU A 9 -13.79 0.95 0.49
N GLY A 10 -13.22 1.28 1.64
CA GLY A 10 -11.88 0.90 2.07
C GLY A 10 -10.82 1.98 1.80
N ALA A 11 -10.07 2.33 2.85
CA ALA A 11 -8.94 3.26 2.80
C ALA A 11 -7.59 2.53 2.80
N GLY A 12 -7.49 1.40 2.12
CA GLY A 12 -6.24 0.76 1.78
C GLY A 12 -5.54 1.46 0.60
N PRO A 13 -4.36 0.99 0.16
CA PRO A 13 -3.61 1.60 -0.95
C PRO A 13 -4.45 1.81 -2.21
N SER A 14 -5.31 0.86 -2.57
CA SER A 14 -6.18 0.96 -3.76
C SER A 14 -7.20 2.09 -3.65
N GLY A 15 -7.91 2.19 -2.51
CA GLY A 15 -8.91 3.23 -2.29
C GLY A 15 -8.29 4.62 -2.20
N LEU A 16 -7.17 4.73 -1.49
CA LEU A 16 -6.45 6.00 -1.34
C LEU A 16 -5.84 6.47 -2.67
N SER A 17 -5.26 5.58 -3.47
CA SER A 17 -4.73 5.94 -4.80
C SER A 17 -5.83 6.33 -5.78
N LEU A 18 -7.01 5.70 -5.70
CA LEU A 18 -8.18 6.12 -6.48
C LEU A 18 -8.64 7.53 -6.09
N ALA A 19 -8.79 7.80 -4.78
CA ALA A 19 -9.19 9.13 -4.29
C ALA A 19 -8.19 10.20 -4.74
N HIS A 20 -6.89 9.95 -4.60
CA HIS A 20 -5.83 10.84 -5.07
C HIS A 20 -5.90 11.08 -6.58
N SER A 21 -6.11 10.02 -7.36
CA SER A 21 -6.22 10.11 -8.82
C SER A 21 -7.44 10.93 -9.28
N LEU A 22 -8.57 10.80 -8.58
CA LEU A 22 -9.76 11.59 -8.85
C LEU A 22 -9.50 13.09 -8.60
N ILE A 23 -8.85 13.43 -7.48
CA ILE A 23 -8.47 14.81 -7.14
C ILE A 23 -7.54 15.38 -8.22
N ASN A 24 -6.53 14.64 -8.64
CA ASN A 24 -5.58 15.05 -9.69
C ASN A 24 -6.26 15.23 -11.05
N LYS A 25 -7.38 14.58 -11.28
CA LYS A 25 -8.23 14.78 -12.48
C LYS A 25 -9.24 15.92 -12.33
N GLY A 26 -9.16 16.68 -11.26
CA GLY A 26 -10.00 17.86 -11.03
C GLY A 26 -11.33 17.56 -10.36
N VAL A 27 -11.54 16.37 -9.81
CA VAL A 27 -12.73 16.10 -9.02
C VAL A 27 -12.62 16.83 -7.69
N PRO A 28 -13.60 17.71 -7.34
CA PRO A 28 -13.62 18.38 -6.05
C PRO A 28 -13.62 17.40 -4.88
N ARG A 29 -12.84 17.69 -3.83
CA ARG A 29 -12.69 16.80 -2.66
C ARG A 29 -14.01 16.52 -1.96
N GLU A 30 -14.91 17.50 -1.92
CA GLU A 30 -16.24 17.41 -1.31
C GLU A 30 -17.17 16.41 -2.01
N LEU A 31 -16.83 16.01 -3.25
CA LEU A 31 -17.57 14.99 -3.99
C LEU A 31 -17.02 13.57 -3.78
N ILE A 32 -15.94 13.41 -3.03
CA ILE A 32 -15.30 12.12 -2.77
C ILE A 32 -15.49 11.76 -1.29
N LEU A 33 -16.06 10.60 -1.04
CA LEU A 33 -16.18 10.02 0.29
C LEU A 33 -15.45 8.68 0.33
N VAL A 34 -14.51 8.54 1.24
CA VAL A 34 -13.84 7.26 1.53
C VAL A 34 -14.35 6.75 2.87
N LEU A 35 -14.87 5.54 2.89
CA LEU A 35 -15.31 4.86 4.11
C LEU A 35 -14.34 3.74 4.45
N GLU A 36 -13.87 3.73 5.71
CA GLU A 36 -12.98 2.69 6.24
C GLU A 36 -13.63 2.05 7.46
N ALA A 37 -13.57 0.71 7.52
CA ALA A 37 -14.15 -0.05 8.63
C ALA A 37 -13.28 0.00 9.90
N ASN A 38 -11.98 0.17 9.74
CA ASN A 38 -11.03 0.29 10.85
C ASN A 38 -10.89 1.74 11.30
N ALA A 39 -10.33 1.95 12.49
CA ALA A 39 -10.06 3.28 13.03
C ALA A 39 -9.00 4.05 12.23
N GLU A 40 -8.15 3.36 11.47
CA GLU A 40 -7.02 3.93 10.73
C GLU A 40 -7.02 3.48 9.28
N PRO A 41 -6.64 4.37 8.34
CA PRO A 41 -6.45 4.02 6.94
C PRO A 41 -5.16 3.22 6.74
N GLY A 42 -4.96 2.69 5.52
CA GLY A 42 -3.74 1.98 5.11
C GLY A 42 -3.94 0.50 4.79
N GLY A 43 -5.03 -0.10 5.28
CA GLY A 43 -5.33 -1.50 5.00
C GLY A 43 -4.20 -2.44 5.46
N LEU A 44 -3.78 -3.37 4.61
CA LEU A 44 -2.67 -4.29 4.91
C LEU A 44 -1.29 -3.63 4.91
N CYS A 45 -1.16 -2.42 4.37
CA CYS A 45 0.10 -1.67 4.38
C CYS A 45 0.32 -0.88 5.68
N ARG A 46 -0.52 -1.09 6.69
CA ARG A 46 -0.31 -0.49 8.01
C ARG A 46 0.79 -1.22 8.77
N SER A 47 1.52 -0.45 9.56
CA SER A 47 2.42 -0.98 10.58
C SER A 47 1.85 -0.69 11.96
N GLN A 48 2.18 -1.52 12.91
CA GLN A 48 1.89 -1.34 14.33
C GLN A 48 3.21 -1.18 15.08
N GLU A 49 3.26 -0.24 16.01
CA GLU A 49 4.42 -0.13 16.89
C GLU A 49 4.37 -1.24 17.95
N VAL A 50 5.43 -2.04 18.00
CA VAL A 50 5.63 -3.08 19.02
C VAL A 50 7.01 -2.91 19.61
N ASP A 51 7.08 -2.67 20.92
CA ASP A 51 8.33 -2.48 21.66
C ASP A 51 9.27 -1.41 21.04
N GLY A 52 8.68 -0.31 20.54
CA GLY A 52 9.43 0.79 19.93
C GLY A 52 9.90 0.55 18.50
N SER A 53 9.43 -0.52 17.86
CA SER A 53 9.74 -0.83 16.46
C SER A 53 8.47 -0.98 15.63
N PRO A 54 8.45 -0.47 14.37
CA PRO A 54 7.33 -0.68 13.47
C PRO A 54 7.30 -2.14 13.02
N LEU A 55 6.13 -2.77 13.14
CA LEU A 55 5.87 -4.11 12.67
C LEU A 55 4.72 -4.09 11.66
N ASP A 56 4.95 -4.59 10.47
CA ASP A 56 3.93 -4.69 9.43
C ASP A 56 2.86 -5.73 9.80
N ILE A 57 1.59 -5.33 9.80
CA ILE A 57 0.49 -6.22 10.18
C ILE A 57 0.08 -7.18 9.07
N GLY A 58 0.35 -6.86 7.82
CA GLY A 58 0.04 -7.68 6.64
C GLY A 58 1.20 -8.57 6.16
N GLY A 59 2.28 -8.70 6.95
CA GLY A 59 3.55 -9.28 6.52
C GLY A 59 4.47 -8.23 5.89
N GLY A 60 5.77 -8.54 5.76
CA GLY A 60 6.74 -7.60 5.21
C GLY A 60 6.34 -7.10 3.82
N HIS A 61 6.34 -5.78 3.65
CA HIS A 61 5.95 -5.14 2.39
C HIS A 61 7.17 -4.84 1.54
N PHE A 62 7.20 -5.46 0.38
CA PHE A 62 8.23 -5.25 -0.63
C PHE A 62 7.61 -4.62 -1.86
N LEU A 63 8.30 -3.64 -2.43
CA LEU A 63 7.92 -3.05 -3.70
C LEU A 63 8.59 -3.82 -4.84
N ASP A 64 7.85 -4.71 -5.49
CA ASP A 64 8.27 -5.38 -6.73
C ASP A 64 7.49 -4.80 -7.91
N VAL A 65 7.91 -3.63 -8.37
CA VAL A 65 7.24 -2.90 -9.44
C VAL A 65 8.18 -2.77 -10.65
N ARG A 66 7.74 -3.29 -11.78
CA ARG A 66 8.47 -3.20 -13.05
C ARG A 66 7.98 -2.08 -13.97
N LYS A 67 6.84 -1.46 -13.63
CA LYS A 67 6.24 -0.39 -14.43
C LYS A 67 6.68 0.97 -13.92
N LYS A 68 7.41 1.72 -14.78
CA LYS A 68 7.93 3.05 -14.43
C LYS A 68 6.85 4.02 -13.94
N ASN A 69 5.68 4.04 -14.57
CA ASN A 69 4.60 4.95 -14.17
C ASN A 69 4.06 4.67 -12.76
N VAL A 70 4.16 3.43 -12.27
CA VAL A 70 3.78 3.09 -10.89
C VAL A 70 4.85 3.56 -9.92
N LEU A 71 6.12 3.40 -10.25
CA LEU A 71 7.23 3.93 -9.45
C LEU A 71 7.16 5.45 -9.38
N ASP A 72 6.97 6.13 -10.51
CA ASP A 72 6.84 7.58 -10.57
C ASP A 72 5.66 8.09 -9.71
N PHE A 73 4.58 7.33 -9.63
CA PHE A 73 3.46 7.62 -8.73
C PHE A 73 3.84 7.47 -7.26
N LEU A 74 4.50 6.38 -6.90
CA LEU A 74 4.89 6.10 -5.51
C LEU A 74 5.94 7.08 -4.99
N PHE A 75 6.91 7.45 -5.84
CA PHE A 75 7.97 8.39 -5.48
C PHE A 75 7.49 9.84 -5.29
N GLN A 76 6.23 10.14 -5.59
CA GLN A 76 5.61 11.42 -5.19
C GLN A 76 5.33 11.48 -3.68
N PHE A 77 5.16 10.33 -3.02
CA PHE A 77 4.83 10.23 -1.60
C PHE A 77 6.04 9.86 -0.74
N MET A 78 6.93 9.03 -1.27
CA MET A 78 8.17 8.61 -0.65
C MET A 78 9.27 8.67 -1.71
N PRO A 79 10.16 9.68 -1.66
CA PRO A 79 11.23 9.87 -2.64
C PRO A 79 12.12 8.63 -2.82
N ALA A 80 12.71 8.48 -4.02
CA ALA A 80 13.46 7.27 -4.37
C ALA A 80 14.65 7.00 -3.43
N GLU A 81 15.25 8.05 -2.86
CA GLU A 81 16.34 7.99 -1.90
C GLU A 81 15.96 7.43 -0.53
N GLU A 82 14.67 7.33 -0.23
CA GLU A 82 14.14 6.70 1.00
C GLU A 82 13.93 5.19 0.84
N TRP A 83 14.24 4.63 -0.35
CA TRP A 83 14.06 3.22 -0.64
C TRP A 83 15.40 2.52 -0.78
N ASP A 84 15.55 1.39 -0.09
CA ASP A 84 16.66 0.47 -0.30
C ASP A 84 16.26 -0.67 -1.24
N SER A 85 17.23 -1.14 -2.02
CA SER A 85 17.05 -2.28 -2.92
C SER A 85 17.94 -3.44 -2.47
N TYR A 86 17.32 -4.60 -2.33
CA TYR A 86 18.04 -5.83 -1.99
C TYR A 86 17.47 -7.03 -2.71
N GLN A 87 18.29 -8.05 -2.88
CA GLN A 87 17.86 -9.31 -3.47
C GLN A 87 17.00 -10.08 -2.47
N ARG A 88 15.78 -10.38 -2.86
CA ARG A 88 14.90 -11.22 -2.06
C ARG A 88 15.43 -12.65 -2.04
N VAL A 89 15.61 -13.21 -0.86
CA VAL A 89 15.87 -14.63 -0.62
C VAL A 89 14.68 -15.20 0.13
N ALA A 90 13.97 -16.12 -0.49
CA ALA A 90 12.85 -16.81 0.13
C ALA A 90 13.00 -18.33 -0.01
N LYS A 91 12.58 -19.05 1.00
CA LYS A 91 12.62 -20.51 1.00
C LYS A 91 11.30 -21.09 1.46
N ILE A 92 10.95 -22.23 0.94
CA ILE A 92 9.79 -23.01 1.35
C ILE A 92 10.29 -24.17 2.19
N LEU A 93 9.78 -24.32 3.40
CA LEU A 93 10.02 -25.49 4.22
C LEU A 93 8.96 -26.55 3.91
N LEU A 94 9.36 -27.63 3.25
CA LEU A 94 8.47 -28.74 2.90
C LEU A 94 9.04 -30.05 3.42
N ARG A 95 8.31 -30.72 4.32
CA ARG A 95 8.72 -32.02 4.91
C ARG A 95 10.14 -32.04 5.48
N GLY A 96 10.53 -30.93 6.13
CA GLY A 96 11.86 -30.78 6.72
C GLY A 96 12.99 -30.42 5.73
N GLN A 97 12.68 -30.20 4.47
CA GLN A 97 13.63 -29.76 3.45
C GLN A 97 13.37 -28.31 3.07
N GLU A 98 14.45 -27.53 2.90
CA GLU A 98 14.39 -26.17 2.36
C GLU A 98 14.45 -26.22 0.84
N ILE A 99 13.49 -25.58 0.21
CA ILE A 99 13.39 -25.44 -1.24
C ILE A 99 13.46 -23.96 -1.58
N ASP A 100 14.29 -23.57 -2.56
CA ASP A 100 14.36 -22.19 -2.99
C ASP A 100 13.06 -21.72 -3.67
N HIS A 101 12.66 -20.48 -3.40
CA HIS A 101 11.48 -19.86 -4.01
C HIS A 101 11.91 -18.58 -4.75
N PRO A 102 11.42 -18.31 -5.97
CA PRO A 102 10.48 -19.13 -6.75
C PRO A 102 11.11 -20.41 -7.32
N LEU A 103 10.28 -21.43 -7.48
CA LEU A 103 10.64 -22.71 -8.11
C LEU A 103 10.90 -22.51 -9.61
#